data_5913d27b98ded47dbbd8e166410b836c
#
_entry.id   5913d27b98ded47dbbd8e166410b836c
#
_cell.length_a   1.000
_cell.length_b   1.000
_cell.length_c   1.000
_cell.angle_alpha   90.00
_cell.angle_beta   90.00
_cell.angle_gamma   90.00
#
_symmetry.space_group_name_H-M   'P 1'
#
loop_
_entity.id
_entity.type
_entity.pdbx_description
1 polymer ?
#
loop_
_entity_poly.entity_id
_entity_poly.type
_entity_poly.pdbx_seq_one_letter_code
_entity_poly.pdbx_strand_id
1 'polypeptide(L)'
;MKRRRTHPALLALLLAVLAMFVVAACGDDDDDSAGGQDTGGEQAAGQPGKGKPTVTLGTKDFTEEFVLGELYKQALEAKGYTVNLKKNIGSTEIIDKSLTSGEIDGYPEYLGVSVAVTFRKDIVPKSAEQTYNLAKKLYEERGQVISQQTPFFDVDAIATTKDYADENGLKSVGDLKELGSFTVGARPEFRNRFQGLKGMRSEYGLTNAKFKQLALGIQYQALDSGDVDSANVFSTDAQLASGKYTVLKDPKGVFGYQHVAMVMNKDKYEALGGTEFFGVINDVSKLLTNDAMISMNKAVAIDKQDEAEVAKSFLQANGLL
;
A
#
# COMPACT_ATOMS: atom_id res chain seq x y z
N MET A 1 40.29 44.09 -13.64
CA MET A 1 41.52 44.15 -12.78
C MET A 1 41.26 43.54 -11.42
N LYS A 2 42.22 42.68 -10.97
CA LYS A 2 42.39 42.06 -9.63
C LYS A 2 41.39 40.96 -9.29
N ARG A 3 41.78 39.80 -9.08
CA ARG A 3 42.88 38.88 -8.78
C ARG A 3 42.31 37.73 -7.93
N ARG A 4 42.59 36.55 -8.43
CA ARG A 4 42.46 35.23 -7.79
C ARG A 4 43.09 35.23 -6.37
N ARG A 5 42.52 34.38 -5.47
CA ARG A 5 43.33 33.60 -4.52
C ARG A 5 42.72 32.23 -4.34
N THR A 6 43.46 31.26 -4.80
CA THR A 6 43.47 29.85 -4.47
C THR A 6 44.24 29.65 -3.18
N HIS A 7 43.84 28.73 -2.33
CA HIS A 7 44.75 27.99 -1.44
C HIS A 7 44.33 26.52 -1.39
N PRO A 8 45.35 25.63 -1.39
CA PRO A 8 45.17 24.19 -1.51
C PRO A 8 45.38 23.44 -0.21
N ALA A 9 44.92 22.18 -0.20
CA ALA A 9 45.47 20.99 0.43
C ALA A 9 45.84 21.01 1.93
N LEU A 10 45.30 20.06 2.64
CA LEU A 10 46.01 19.31 3.64
C LEU A 10 45.62 17.83 3.58
N LEU A 11 46.55 17.07 3.05
CA LEU A 11 46.68 15.62 3.00
C LEU A 11 47.54 15.21 4.19
N ALA A 12 47.12 14.32 5.03
CA ALA A 12 47.96 13.47 5.90
C ALA A 12 47.01 12.44 6.53
N LEU A 13 47.05 11.18 6.14
CA LEU A 13 48.01 10.13 6.52
C LEU A 13 47.88 9.68 7.97
N LEU A 14 47.28 8.49 8.18
CA LEU A 14 47.78 7.58 9.23
C LEU A 14 47.48 6.12 8.86
N LEU A 15 48.58 5.40 8.65
CA LEU A 15 48.70 3.97 8.39
C LEU A 15 48.62 3.13 9.69
N ALA A 16 48.05 1.94 9.52
CA ALA A 16 48.44 0.63 10.04
C ALA A 16 48.61 0.41 11.56
N VAL A 17 47.86 -0.57 12.06
CA VAL A 17 48.42 -1.59 12.96
C VAL A 17 47.90 -2.96 12.55
N LEU A 18 48.80 -3.75 12.00
CA LEU A 18 48.72 -5.18 11.74
C LEU A 18 49.23 -5.89 13.00
N ALA A 19 48.44 -6.74 13.62
CA ALA A 19 48.95 -7.67 14.64
C ALA A 19 48.51 -9.09 14.29
N MET A 20 49.47 -9.85 13.78
CA MET A 20 49.46 -11.30 13.65
C MET A 20 49.53 -11.93 15.06
N PHE A 21 48.72 -12.95 15.29
CA PHE A 21 49.06 -14.02 16.22
C PHE A 21 48.87 -15.36 15.50
N VAL A 22 50.04 -15.97 15.19
CA VAL A 22 50.17 -17.38 14.85
C VAL A 22 50.55 -18.09 16.14
N VAL A 23 49.80 -19.08 16.55
CA VAL A 23 50.33 -20.12 17.45
C VAL A 23 49.96 -21.48 16.85
N ALA A 24 50.99 -22.17 16.40
CA ALA A 24 50.94 -23.57 16.05
C ALA A 24 51.23 -24.41 17.34
N ALA A 25 50.46 -25.45 17.55
CA ALA A 25 50.91 -26.58 18.35
C ALA A 25 50.31 -27.86 17.78
N CYS A 26 51.18 -28.73 17.31
CA CYS A 26 50.94 -30.13 16.96
C CYS A 26 50.73 -30.97 18.22
N GLY A 27 49.93 -32.01 18.09
CA GLY A 27 49.83 -33.13 19.05
C GLY A 27 48.99 -34.22 18.41
N ASP A 28 49.67 -35.32 18.00
CA ASP A 28 49.15 -36.60 17.56
C ASP A 28 48.43 -37.31 18.68
N ASP A 29 47.39 -38.07 18.39
CA ASP A 29 47.24 -39.53 18.51
C ASP A 29 45.81 -39.99 18.41
N ASP A 30 45.65 -41.11 17.74
CA ASP A 30 44.51 -41.93 17.37
C ASP A 30 43.42 -42.17 18.44
N ASP A 31 42.08 -42.22 18.06
CA ASP A 31 41.30 -43.45 18.07
C ASP A 31 39.89 -43.28 17.47
N ASP A 32 39.41 -44.33 16.83
CA ASP A 32 38.13 -44.56 16.20
C ASP A 32 36.92 -44.32 17.10
N SER A 33 35.90 -43.62 16.57
CA SER A 33 34.49 -43.99 16.80
C SER A 33 33.57 -43.29 15.79
N ALA A 34 32.92 -44.08 14.98
CA ALA A 34 31.83 -43.69 14.09
C ALA A 34 30.63 -43.06 14.85
N GLY A 35 30.40 -41.79 14.67
CA GLY A 35 29.22 -41.08 15.09
C GLY A 35 28.72 -40.21 13.94
N GLY A 36 27.62 -40.62 13.32
CA GLY A 36 26.96 -39.86 12.26
C GLY A 36 26.62 -38.47 12.73
N GLN A 37 27.33 -37.48 12.20
CA GLN A 37 26.95 -36.06 12.32
C GLN A 37 25.82 -35.82 11.33
N ASP A 38 24.63 -35.80 11.92
CA ASP A 38 23.45 -35.18 11.33
C ASP A 38 23.83 -33.69 11.04
N THR A 39 24.20 -33.40 9.79
CA THR A 39 24.38 -32.02 9.34
C THR A 39 22.99 -31.40 9.24
N GLY A 40 22.45 -31.06 10.40
CA GLY A 40 21.36 -30.12 10.51
C GLY A 40 21.79 -28.84 9.79
N GLY A 41 21.20 -28.59 8.61
CA GLY A 41 21.54 -27.47 7.79
C GLY A 41 21.51 -26.18 8.62
N GLU A 42 22.62 -25.48 8.68
CA GLU A 42 22.67 -24.07 9.00
C GLU A 42 21.73 -23.37 8.03
N GLN A 43 20.50 -23.14 8.49
CA GLN A 43 19.56 -22.28 7.80
C GLN A 43 20.25 -20.92 7.71
N ALA A 44 20.64 -20.55 6.49
CA ALA A 44 21.32 -19.29 6.21
C ALA A 44 20.52 -18.15 6.84
N ALA A 45 21.01 -17.60 7.94
CA ALA A 45 20.43 -16.47 8.63
C ALA A 45 20.33 -15.31 7.63
N GLY A 46 19.13 -15.11 7.05
CA GLY A 46 18.88 -14.01 6.09
C GLY A 46 18.02 -14.31 4.87
N GLN A 47 17.75 -15.57 4.53
CA GLN A 47 16.91 -15.92 3.36
C GLN A 47 15.77 -16.90 3.69
N PRO A 48 14.74 -16.47 4.43
CA PRO A 48 13.65 -17.35 4.84
C PRO A 48 12.82 -17.90 3.66
N GLY A 49 12.91 -17.24 2.49
CA GLY A 49 12.20 -17.65 1.27
C GLY A 49 12.88 -18.75 0.48
N LYS A 50 14.14 -19.11 0.79
CA LYS A 50 14.88 -20.12 0.02
C LYS A 50 14.21 -21.49 0.12
N GLY A 51 13.87 -22.06 -1.03
CA GLY A 51 13.20 -23.37 -1.11
C GLY A 51 11.69 -23.34 -0.84
N LYS A 52 11.10 -22.17 -0.60
CA LYS A 52 9.65 -22.01 -0.48
C LYS A 52 8.98 -22.03 -1.87
N PRO A 53 7.69 -22.39 -1.95
CA PRO A 53 6.97 -22.36 -3.22
C PRO A 53 6.87 -20.91 -3.75
N THR A 54 6.69 -20.78 -5.08
CA THR A 54 6.41 -19.48 -5.70
C THR A 54 5.10 -18.90 -5.14
N VAL A 55 5.11 -17.61 -4.80
CA VAL A 55 3.91 -16.87 -4.41
C VAL A 55 3.46 -15.98 -5.57
N THR A 56 2.16 -15.98 -5.86
CA THR A 56 1.55 -15.06 -6.84
C THR A 56 0.79 -13.98 -6.10
N LEU A 57 1.31 -12.74 -6.16
CA LEU A 57 0.64 -11.56 -5.62
C LEU A 57 -0.17 -10.87 -6.73
N GLY A 58 -1.29 -10.26 -6.35
CA GLY A 58 -2.10 -9.44 -7.23
C GLY A 58 -2.09 -7.97 -6.84
N THR A 59 -2.47 -7.08 -7.77
CA THR A 59 -2.81 -5.68 -7.46
C THR A 59 -4.13 -5.29 -8.08
N LYS A 60 -4.82 -4.33 -7.46
CA LYS A 60 -5.94 -3.64 -8.09
C LYS A 60 -5.46 -2.78 -9.27
N ASP A 61 -6.33 -1.97 -9.83
CA ASP A 61 -6.19 -1.28 -11.12
C ASP A 61 -5.83 0.22 -10.99
N PHE A 62 -5.06 0.59 -9.95
CA PHE A 62 -4.63 1.97 -9.74
C PHE A 62 -3.20 2.09 -9.20
N THR A 63 -2.60 3.28 -9.37
CA THR A 63 -1.18 3.55 -9.18
C THR A 63 -0.64 3.10 -7.81
N GLU A 64 -1.33 3.42 -6.72
CA GLU A 64 -0.87 3.07 -5.37
C GLU A 64 -0.75 1.55 -5.18
N GLU A 65 -1.68 0.79 -5.73
CA GLU A 65 -1.63 -0.67 -5.69
C GLU A 65 -0.43 -1.24 -6.48
N PHE A 66 -0.06 -0.60 -7.61
CA PHE A 66 1.13 -1.03 -8.37
C PHE A 66 2.40 -0.80 -7.56
N VAL A 67 2.49 0.34 -6.88
CA VAL A 67 3.62 0.66 -5.97
C VAL A 67 3.66 -0.34 -4.81
N LEU A 68 2.53 -0.61 -4.14
CA LEU A 68 2.44 -1.59 -3.05
C LEU A 68 2.86 -3.00 -3.51
N GLY A 69 2.37 -3.42 -4.68
CA GLY A 69 2.74 -4.71 -5.26
C GLY A 69 4.23 -4.86 -5.50
N GLU A 70 4.88 -3.82 -6.06
CA GLU A 70 6.32 -3.82 -6.30
C GLU A 70 7.13 -3.74 -4.99
N LEU A 71 6.69 -2.98 -4.00
CA LEU A 71 7.33 -2.92 -2.69
C LEU A 71 7.38 -4.30 -2.02
N TYR A 72 6.24 -4.98 -1.94
CA TYR A 72 6.17 -6.30 -1.32
C TYR A 72 6.91 -7.35 -2.13
N LYS A 73 6.79 -7.33 -3.47
CA LYS A 73 7.52 -8.24 -4.36
C LYS A 73 9.02 -8.14 -4.13
N GLN A 74 9.60 -6.94 -4.27
CA GLN A 74 11.05 -6.75 -4.22
C GLN A 74 11.60 -7.05 -2.82
N ALA A 75 10.91 -6.67 -1.76
CA ALA A 75 11.33 -7.00 -0.40
C ALA A 75 11.31 -8.53 -0.13
N LEU A 76 10.31 -9.24 -0.63
CA LEU A 76 10.24 -10.70 -0.54
C LEU A 76 11.34 -11.36 -1.37
N GLU A 77 11.61 -10.89 -2.59
CA GLU A 77 12.69 -11.40 -3.45
C GLU A 77 14.06 -11.19 -2.80
N ALA A 78 14.30 -10.06 -2.13
CA ALA A 78 15.52 -9.82 -1.36
C ALA A 78 15.71 -10.81 -0.19
N LYS A 79 14.63 -11.43 0.28
CA LYS A 79 14.63 -12.48 1.32
C LYS A 79 14.56 -13.90 0.74
N GLY A 80 14.82 -14.06 -0.57
CA GLY A 80 14.92 -15.35 -1.24
C GLY A 80 13.59 -16.00 -1.64
N TYR A 81 12.46 -15.31 -1.52
CA TYR A 81 11.18 -15.78 -2.06
C TYR A 81 11.14 -15.60 -3.58
N THR A 82 10.44 -16.49 -4.27
CA THR A 82 10.10 -16.33 -5.69
C THR A 82 8.70 -15.73 -5.79
N VAL A 83 8.59 -14.53 -6.36
CA VAL A 83 7.33 -13.79 -6.43
C VAL A 83 6.90 -13.57 -7.89
N ASN A 84 5.66 -13.96 -8.20
CA ASN A 84 4.99 -13.59 -9.44
C ASN A 84 4.00 -12.47 -9.15
N LEU A 85 4.14 -11.30 -9.76
CA LEU A 85 3.26 -10.16 -9.56
C LEU A 85 2.32 -9.99 -10.76
N LYS A 86 1.01 -10.19 -10.53
CA LYS A 86 -0.05 -9.90 -11.50
C LYS A 86 -0.65 -8.52 -11.22
N LYS A 87 -0.30 -7.53 -12.03
CA LYS A 87 -0.78 -6.16 -11.88
C LYS A 87 -2.10 -5.92 -12.62
N ASN A 88 -2.86 -4.91 -12.17
CA ASN A 88 -4.03 -4.38 -12.87
C ASN A 88 -5.15 -5.43 -13.06
N ILE A 89 -5.45 -6.19 -12.02
CA ILE A 89 -6.49 -7.24 -12.08
C ILE A 89 -7.89 -6.61 -12.14
N GLY A 90 -8.11 -5.52 -11.40
CA GLY A 90 -9.38 -4.79 -11.40
C GLY A 90 -9.83 -4.34 -10.00
N SER A 91 -11.12 -4.04 -9.87
CA SER A 91 -11.71 -3.59 -8.61
C SER A 91 -11.64 -4.65 -7.50
N THR A 92 -11.96 -4.25 -6.26
CA THR A 92 -12.02 -5.15 -5.09
C THR A 92 -12.83 -6.42 -5.37
N GLU A 93 -13.96 -6.30 -6.07
CA GLU A 93 -14.84 -7.44 -6.39
C GLU A 93 -14.16 -8.43 -7.34
N ILE A 94 -13.31 -7.94 -8.25
CA ILE A 94 -12.61 -8.75 -9.24
C ILE A 94 -11.40 -9.43 -8.60
N ILE A 95 -10.58 -8.67 -7.89
CA ILE A 95 -9.36 -9.23 -7.28
C ILE A 95 -9.68 -10.22 -6.14
N ASP A 96 -10.73 -9.98 -5.37
CA ASP A 96 -11.21 -10.94 -4.35
C ASP A 96 -11.65 -12.27 -4.98
N LYS A 97 -12.27 -12.21 -6.17
CA LYS A 97 -12.59 -13.41 -6.94
C LYS A 97 -11.33 -14.14 -7.39
N SER A 98 -10.29 -13.42 -7.84
CA SER A 98 -9.00 -14.03 -8.22
C SER A 98 -8.31 -14.70 -7.02
N LEU A 99 -8.40 -14.10 -5.81
CA LEU A 99 -7.90 -14.70 -4.57
C LEU A 99 -8.68 -15.98 -4.21
N THR A 100 -10.01 -15.92 -4.23
CA THR A 100 -10.85 -17.06 -3.84
C THR A 100 -10.84 -18.21 -4.85
N SER A 101 -10.55 -17.92 -6.12
CA SER A 101 -10.35 -18.96 -7.15
C SER A 101 -8.94 -19.58 -7.13
N GLY A 102 -8.00 -19.02 -6.36
CA GLY A 102 -6.60 -19.45 -6.34
C GLY A 102 -5.77 -18.96 -7.54
N GLU A 103 -6.28 -18.01 -8.32
CA GLU A 103 -5.53 -17.38 -9.41
C GLU A 103 -4.37 -16.52 -8.90
N ILE A 104 -4.54 -15.91 -7.71
CA ILE A 104 -3.52 -15.25 -6.90
C ILE A 104 -3.52 -15.85 -5.50
N ASP A 105 -2.41 -15.72 -4.79
CA ASP A 105 -2.24 -16.19 -3.43
C ASP A 105 -2.51 -15.09 -2.38
N GLY A 106 -2.33 -13.83 -2.77
CA GLY A 106 -2.56 -12.68 -1.90
C GLY A 106 -2.51 -11.35 -2.64
N TYR A 107 -2.99 -10.29 -2.00
CA TYR A 107 -2.94 -8.93 -2.50
C TYR A 107 -3.06 -7.90 -1.36
N PRO A 108 -2.56 -6.65 -1.54
CA PRO A 108 -2.81 -5.56 -0.60
C PRO A 108 -4.29 -5.16 -0.63
N GLU A 109 -4.94 -5.04 0.53
CA GLU A 109 -6.35 -4.68 0.61
C GLU A 109 -6.62 -3.60 1.65
N TYR A 110 -7.51 -2.68 1.32
CA TYR A 110 -8.00 -1.62 2.20
C TYR A 110 -9.10 -2.17 3.10
N LEU A 111 -8.85 -2.21 4.40
CA LEU A 111 -9.63 -3.01 5.34
C LEU A 111 -11.08 -2.57 5.48
N GLY A 112 -11.38 -1.27 5.39
CA GLY A 112 -12.75 -0.79 5.40
C GLY A 112 -13.51 -1.18 4.14
N VAL A 113 -12.84 -1.17 2.97
CA VAL A 113 -13.40 -1.65 1.71
C VAL A 113 -13.69 -3.14 1.81
N SER A 114 -12.79 -3.94 2.37
CA SER A 114 -13.04 -5.37 2.54
C SER A 114 -14.27 -5.65 3.40
N VAL A 115 -14.46 -4.93 4.50
CA VAL A 115 -15.66 -5.06 5.35
C VAL A 115 -16.93 -4.73 4.57
N ALA A 116 -16.95 -3.61 3.86
CA ALA A 116 -18.14 -3.11 3.18
C ALA A 116 -18.45 -3.84 1.87
N VAL A 117 -17.42 -4.16 1.08
CA VAL A 117 -17.56 -4.68 -0.30
C VAL A 117 -17.38 -6.20 -0.33
N THR A 118 -16.21 -6.69 0.11
CA THR A 118 -15.91 -8.14 0.09
C THR A 118 -16.88 -8.92 0.95
N PHE A 119 -17.11 -8.44 2.19
CA PHE A 119 -17.99 -9.11 3.15
C PHE A 119 -19.40 -8.55 3.23
N ARG A 120 -19.70 -7.53 2.43
CA ARG A 120 -21.06 -6.93 2.28
C ARG A 120 -21.68 -6.53 3.63
N LYS A 121 -20.88 -5.97 4.53
CA LYS A 121 -21.36 -5.45 5.80
C LYS A 121 -21.73 -3.97 5.62
N ASP A 122 -23.01 -3.64 5.66
CA ASP A 122 -23.51 -2.24 5.59
C ASP A 122 -23.27 -1.53 6.94
N ILE A 123 -22.02 -1.58 7.43
CA ILE A 123 -21.56 -0.93 8.66
C ILE A 123 -20.21 -0.24 8.42
N VAL A 124 -19.98 0.87 9.10
CA VAL A 124 -18.68 1.51 9.20
C VAL A 124 -18.22 1.39 10.65
N PRO A 125 -17.15 0.62 10.93
CA PRO A 125 -16.56 0.56 12.27
C PRO A 125 -16.11 1.95 12.75
N LYS A 126 -16.09 2.18 14.06
CA LYS A 126 -15.84 3.51 14.64
C LYS A 126 -14.36 3.88 14.77
N SER A 127 -13.45 2.98 14.46
CA SER A 127 -12.01 3.21 14.50
C SER A 127 -11.26 2.28 13.57
N ALA A 128 -10.00 2.63 13.27
CA ALA A 128 -9.08 1.78 12.51
C ALA A 128 -8.88 0.42 13.18
N GLU A 129 -8.73 0.38 14.50
CA GLU A 129 -8.58 -0.86 15.27
C GLU A 129 -9.82 -1.76 15.13
N GLN A 130 -11.03 -1.20 15.28
CA GLN A 130 -12.26 -1.96 15.10
C GLN A 130 -12.41 -2.48 13.67
N THR A 131 -12.00 -1.68 12.68
CA THR A 131 -12.00 -2.08 11.27
C THR A 131 -11.05 -3.25 11.03
N TYR A 132 -9.81 -3.15 11.54
CA TYR A 132 -8.82 -4.22 11.45
C TYR A 132 -9.31 -5.52 12.11
N ASN A 133 -9.78 -5.45 13.34
CA ASN A 133 -10.23 -6.63 14.09
C ASN A 133 -11.44 -7.30 13.42
N LEU A 134 -12.36 -6.52 12.88
CA LEU A 134 -13.51 -7.06 12.16
C LEU A 134 -13.07 -7.69 10.82
N ALA A 135 -12.24 -7.01 10.04
CA ALA A 135 -11.73 -7.55 8.78
C ALA A 135 -10.95 -8.86 9.02
N LYS A 136 -10.06 -8.88 10.01
CA LYS A 136 -9.28 -10.05 10.40
C LYS A 136 -10.20 -11.25 10.69
N LYS A 137 -11.20 -11.05 11.55
CA LYS A 137 -12.18 -12.10 11.88
C LYS A 137 -12.89 -12.62 10.64
N LEU A 138 -13.37 -11.73 9.77
CA LEU A 138 -14.11 -12.11 8.56
C LEU A 138 -13.25 -12.88 7.56
N TYR A 139 -11.97 -12.51 7.40
CA TYR A 139 -11.02 -13.22 6.56
C TYR A 139 -10.68 -14.60 7.15
N GLU A 140 -10.46 -14.70 8.48
CA GLU A 140 -10.20 -15.95 9.16
C GLU A 140 -11.36 -16.94 9.01
N GLU A 141 -12.61 -16.46 9.14
CA GLU A 141 -13.83 -17.26 8.90
C GLU A 141 -13.92 -17.82 7.47
N ARG A 142 -13.24 -17.15 6.51
CA ARG A 142 -13.17 -17.54 5.09
C ARG A 142 -11.93 -18.37 4.74
N GLY A 143 -11.09 -18.75 5.71
CA GLY A 143 -9.86 -19.51 5.49
C GLY A 143 -8.72 -18.66 4.93
N GLN A 144 -8.71 -17.38 5.22
CA GLN A 144 -7.68 -16.41 4.81
C GLN A 144 -7.04 -15.76 6.04
N VAL A 145 -5.89 -15.15 5.84
CA VAL A 145 -5.15 -14.44 6.89
C VAL A 145 -4.80 -13.02 6.40
N ILE A 146 -4.62 -12.10 7.33
CA ILE A 146 -4.15 -10.76 7.02
C ILE A 146 -2.89 -10.41 7.82
N SER A 147 -1.99 -9.65 7.21
CA SER A 147 -0.82 -9.09 7.87
C SER A 147 -1.21 -8.00 8.88
N GLN A 148 -0.22 -7.41 9.57
CA GLN A 148 -0.44 -6.16 10.29
C GLN A 148 -0.84 -5.05 9.28
N GLN A 149 -1.68 -4.12 9.75
CA GLN A 149 -2.07 -2.98 8.92
C GLN A 149 -0.95 -1.95 8.84
N THR A 150 -0.92 -1.21 7.75
CA THR A 150 -0.01 -0.09 7.54
C THR A 150 -0.32 1.10 8.47
N PRO A 151 0.67 1.96 8.80
CA PRO A 151 0.42 3.27 9.40
C PRO A 151 -0.37 4.20 8.48
N PHE A 152 -0.11 4.17 7.17
CA PHE A 152 -0.87 4.97 6.21
C PHE A 152 -2.27 4.42 6.00
N PHE A 153 -3.13 5.29 5.55
CA PHE A 153 -4.47 4.95 5.08
C PHE A 153 -4.79 5.75 3.82
N ASP A 154 -5.58 5.16 2.94
CA ASP A 154 -6.10 5.84 1.77
C ASP A 154 -7.63 5.69 1.71
N VAL A 155 -8.33 6.79 1.95
CA VAL A 155 -9.79 6.84 1.97
C VAL A 155 -10.34 7.49 0.72
N ASP A 156 -11.47 6.99 0.25
CA ASP A 156 -12.33 7.72 -0.67
C ASP A 156 -12.68 9.09 -0.06
N ALA A 157 -12.66 10.12 -0.87
CA ALA A 157 -13.07 11.47 -0.49
C ALA A 157 -13.82 12.14 -1.64
N ILE A 158 -14.52 13.22 -1.35
CA ILE A 158 -15.12 14.07 -2.36
C ILE A 158 -14.31 15.36 -2.45
N ALA A 159 -13.84 15.67 -3.64
CA ALA A 159 -13.20 16.96 -3.91
C ALA A 159 -13.99 17.74 -4.95
N THR A 160 -13.80 19.05 -4.92
CA THR A 160 -14.26 20.00 -5.93
C THR A 160 -13.12 20.97 -6.23
N THR A 161 -13.23 21.80 -7.28
CA THR A 161 -12.27 22.89 -7.45
C THR A 161 -12.37 23.86 -6.28
N LYS A 162 -11.25 24.51 -5.94
CA LYS A 162 -11.24 25.49 -4.84
C LYS A 162 -12.23 26.62 -5.09
N ASP A 163 -12.28 27.12 -6.32
CA ASP A 163 -13.17 28.22 -6.70
C ASP A 163 -14.65 27.84 -6.53
N TYR A 164 -15.03 26.64 -6.98
CA TYR A 164 -16.41 26.14 -6.81
C TYR A 164 -16.77 25.96 -5.32
N ALA A 165 -15.81 25.47 -4.50
CA ALA A 165 -16.03 25.36 -3.05
C ALA A 165 -16.22 26.73 -2.40
N ASP A 166 -15.40 27.71 -2.74
CA ASP A 166 -15.46 29.07 -2.18
C ASP A 166 -16.75 29.79 -2.61
N GLU A 167 -17.14 29.69 -3.88
CA GLU A 167 -18.38 30.30 -4.41
C GLU A 167 -19.65 29.73 -3.75
N ASN A 168 -19.66 28.44 -3.43
CA ASN A 168 -20.83 27.74 -2.88
C ASN A 168 -20.72 27.48 -1.36
N GLY A 169 -19.65 27.96 -0.70
CA GLY A 169 -19.45 27.83 0.75
C GLY A 169 -19.25 26.38 1.22
N LEU A 170 -18.73 25.49 0.35
CA LEU A 170 -18.61 24.06 0.61
C LEU A 170 -17.40 23.76 1.51
N LYS A 171 -17.59 23.07 2.64
CA LYS A 171 -16.55 22.63 3.57
C LYS A 171 -16.65 21.14 3.90
N SER A 172 -17.83 20.57 3.76
CA SER A 172 -18.12 19.17 4.08
C SER A 172 -19.03 18.54 3.02
N VAL A 173 -19.06 17.21 2.98
CA VAL A 173 -19.95 16.44 2.13
C VAL A 173 -21.42 16.82 2.35
N GLY A 174 -21.77 17.16 3.60
CA GLY A 174 -23.14 17.57 3.95
C GLY A 174 -23.58 18.86 3.29
N ASP A 175 -22.66 19.79 3.01
CA ASP A 175 -22.97 21.10 2.41
C ASP A 175 -23.47 20.97 0.96
N LEU A 176 -23.11 19.88 0.28
CA LEU A 176 -23.59 19.59 -1.06
C LEU A 176 -25.14 19.47 -1.14
N LYS A 177 -25.80 19.27 -0.01
CA LYS A 177 -27.26 19.23 0.07
C LYS A 177 -27.92 20.57 -0.29
N GLU A 178 -27.23 21.66 0.04
CA GLU A 178 -27.74 23.03 -0.16
C GLU A 178 -27.67 23.46 -1.63
N LEU A 179 -26.97 22.70 -2.48
CA LEU A 179 -26.95 22.92 -3.92
C LEU A 179 -28.29 22.48 -4.53
N GLY A 180 -28.78 23.20 -5.56
CA GLY A 180 -29.98 22.79 -6.28
C GLY A 180 -29.85 21.41 -6.93
N SER A 181 -28.72 21.19 -7.60
CA SER A 181 -28.33 19.90 -8.21
C SER A 181 -26.84 19.96 -8.49
N PHE A 182 -26.12 18.88 -8.30
CA PHE A 182 -24.71 18.78 -8.62
C PHE A 182 -24.35 17.41 -9.20
N THR A 183 -23.26 17.35 -9.95
CA THR A 183 -22.78 16.13 -10.59
C THR A 183 -21.57 15.60 -9.84
N VAL A 184 -21.64 14.35 -9.39
CA VAL A 184 -20.49 13.61 -8.83
C VAL A 184 -19.87 12.74 -9.90
N GLY A 185 -18.61 13.00 -10.23
CA GLY A 185 -17.81 12.14 -11.10
C GLY A 185 -17.08 11.06 -10.29
N ALA A 186 -17.27 9.79 -10.63
CA ALA A 186 -16.60 8.71 -9.92
C ALA A 186 -16.53 7.42 -10.76
N ARG A 187 -15.65 6.50 -10.30
CA ARG A 187 -15.61 5.14 -10.86
C ARG A 187 -16.97 4.42 -10.73
N PRO A 188 -17.28 3.44 -11.60
CA PRO A 188 -18.61 2.81 -11.66
C PRO A 188 -19.09 2.25 -10.33
N GLU A 189 -18.20 1.59 -9.59
CA GLU A 189 -18.51 0.90 -8.34
C GLU A 189 -18.95 1.87 -7.23
N PHE A 190 -18.42 3.10 -7.21
CA PHE A 190 -18.73 4.13 -6.23
C PHE A 190 -20.22 4.41 -6.14
N ARG A 191 -20.95 4.25 -7.26
CA ARG A 191 -22.39 4.48 -7.32
C ARG A 191 -23.19 3.64 -6.34
N ASN A 192 -22.80 2.37 -6.17
CA ASN A 192 -23.58 1.36 -5.45
C ASN A 192 -22.99 0.97 -4.09
N ARG A 193 -21.76 1.38 -3.79
CA ARG A 193 -21.10 1.09 -2.51
C ARG A 193 -21.68 1.94 -1.38
N PHE A 194 -21.77 1.36 -0.17
CA PHE A 194 -22.10 2.13 1.03
C PHE A 194 -21.04 3.20 1.31
N GLN A 195 -19.75 2.87 1.12
CA GLN A 195 -18.64 3.82 1.17
C GLN A 195 -18.49 4.63 -0.13
N GLY A 196 -19.63 5.06 -0.66
CA GLY A 196 -19.73 5.82 -1.90
C GLY A 196 -21.05 6.57 -1.97
N LEU A 197 -21.60 6.70 -3.18
CA LEU A 197 -22.82 7.51 -3.40
C LEU A 197 -24.05 6.96 -2.67
N LYS A 198 -24.16 5.64 -2.48
CA LYS A 198 -25.24 5.04 -1.67
C LYS A 198 -25.21 5.58 -0.24
N GLY A 199 -24.05 5.56 0.43
CA GLY A 199 -23.90 6.08 1.79
C GLY A 199 -23.99 7.60 1.86
N MET A 200 -23.45 8.33 0.89
CA MET A 200 -23.64 9.78 0.81
C MET A 200 -25.12 10.16 0.76
N ARG A 201 -25.94 9.42 0.01
CA ARG A 201 -27.38 9.64 -0.05
C ARG A 201 -28.09 9.29 1.24
N SER A 202 -27.77 8.14 1.85
CA SER A 202 -28.44 7.71 3.08
C SER A 202 -28.07 8.57 4.28
N GLU A 203 -26.78 8.86 4.46
CA GLU A 203 -26.26 9.56 5.63
C GLU A 203 -26.40 11.09 5.53
N TYR A 204 -26.08 11.67 4.38
CA TYR A 204 -26.13 13.12 4.18
C TYR A 204 -27.42 13.61 3.50
N GLY A 205 -28.27 12.71 3.00
CA GLY A 205 -29.52 13.05 2.31
C GLY A 205 -29.28 13.66 0.93
N LEU A 206 -28.20 13.30 0.24
CA LEU A 206 -27.80 13.88 -1.07
C LEU A 206 -28.62 13.30 -2.22
N THR A 207 -29.93 13.53 -2.21
CA THR A 207 -30.85 13.09 -3.28
C THR A 207 -30.70 13.91 -4.56
N ASN A 208 -30.11 15.10 -4.46
CA ASN A 208 -29.82 16.03 -5.56
C ASN A 208 -28.57 15.69 -6.36
N ALA A 209 -27.80 14.66 -5.94
CA ALA A 209 -26.57 14.23 -6.62
C ALA A 209 -26.87 13.45 -7.92
N LYS A 210 -26.36 13.94 -9.04
CA LYS A 210 -26.30 13.24 -10.33
C LYS A 210 -24.98 12.50 -10.42
N PHE A 211 -25.01 11.27 -10.90
CA PHE A 211 -23.79 10.45 -11.05
C PHE A 211 -23.28 10.48 -12.48
N LYS A 212 -22.01 10.82 -12.66
CA LYS A 212 -21.28 10.69 -13.93
C LYS A 212 -20.16 9.67 -13.76
N GLN A 213 -20.21 8.61 -14.57
CA GLN A 213 -19.15 7.60 -14.57
C GLN A 213 -17.88 8.17 -15.16
N LEU A 214 -16.75 7.99 -14.46
CA LEU A 214 -15.42 8.35 -14.89
C LEU A 214 -14.51 7.13 -14.77
N ALA A 215 -13.52 7.02 -15.66
CA ALA A 215 -12.39 6.11 -15.44
C ALA A 215 -11.50 6.63 -14.31
N LEU A 216 -10.77 5.73 -13.64
CA LEU A 216 -9.75 6.13 -12.67
C LEU A 216 -8.65 6.97 -13.35
N GLY A 217 -8.20 8.02 -12.67
CA GLY A 217 -7.13 8.90 -13.14
C GLY A 217 -7.61 10.14 -13.90
N ILE A 218 -8.86 10.21 -14.38
CA ILE A 218 -9.37 11.39 -15.11
C ILE A 218 -10.24 12.33 -14.27
N GLN A 219 -10.45 12.04 -12.99
CA GLN A 219 -11.32 12.81 -12.09
C GLN A 219 -10.88 14.29 -11.97
N TYR A 220 -9.59 14.54 -11.91
CA TYR A 220 -9.05 15.90 -11.83
C TYR A 220 -9.24 16.68 -13.14
N GLN A 221 -9.06 16.03 -14.28
CA GLN A 221 -9.35 16.65 -15.58
C GLN A 221 -10.84 16.98 -15.72
N ALA A 222 -11.73 16.12 -15.25
CA ALA A 222 -13.17 16.36 -15.28
C ALA A 222 -13.58 17.52 -14.36
N LEU A 223 -12.92 17.69 -13.21
CA LEU A 223 -13.09 18.87 -12.35
C LEU A 223 -12.59 20.14 -13.03
N ASP A 224 -11.36 20.12 -13.58
CA ASP A 224 -10.74 21.29 -14.22
C ASP A 224 -11.50 21.79 -15.46
N SER A 225 -12.15 20.88 -16.19
CA SER A 225 -12.99 21.20 -17.35
C SER A 225 -14.42 21.62 -17.01
N GLY A 226 -14.85 21.49 -15.75
CA GLY A 226 -16.24 21.72 -15.34
C GLY A 226 -17.20 20.61 -15.81
N ASP A 227 -16.69 19.47 -16.22
CA ASP A 227 -17.49 18.31 -16.64
C ASP A 227 -18.27 17.69 -15.47
N VAL A 228 -17.77 17.90 -14.25
CA VAL A 228 -18.40 17.51 -12.98
C VAL A 228 -18.18 18.60 -11.94
N ASP A 229 -19.14 18.77 -11.03
CA ASP A 229 -19.07 19.75 -9.94
C ASP A 229 -18.22 19.24 -8.79
N SER A 230 -18.22 17.94 -8.59
CA SER A 230 -17.40 17.24 -7.59
C SER A 230 -16.94 15.90 -8.13
N ALA A 231 -15.86 15.37 -7.58
CA ALA A 231 -15.35 14.06 -7.96
C ALA A 231 -14.93 13.23 -6.76
N ASN A 232 -15.04 11.92 -6.91
CA ASN A 232 -14.40 10.98 -6.00
C ASN A 232 -12.89 10.99 -6.25
N VAL A 233 -12.14 11.22 -5.19
CA VAL A 233 -10.67 11.24 -5.15
C VAL A 233 -10.20 10.36 -4.01
N PHE A 234 -8.89 10.10 -3.94
CA PHE A 234 -8.26 9.36 -2.87
C PHE A 234 -7.43 10.29 -1.98
N SER A 235 -7.40 10.04 -0.68
CA SER A 235 -6.68 10.90 0.27
C SER A 235 -5.16 10.93 0.06
N THR A 236 -4.61 9.95 -0.65
CA THR A 236 -3.20 9.86 -1.03
C THR A 236 -2.91 10.36 -2.45
N ASP A 237 -3.92 10.92 -3.14
CA ASP A 237 -3.74 11.50 -4.47
C ASP A 237 -2.81 12.73 -4.43
N ALA A 238 -1.69 12.66 -5.13
CA ALA A 238 -0.69 13.73 -5.16
C ALA A 238 -1.21 15.05 -5.75
N GLN A 239 -2.22 14.99 -6.61
CA GLN A 239 -2.86 16.17 -7.21
C GLN A 239 -3.48 17.11 -6.16
N LEU A 240 -3.91 16.56 -5.01
CA LEU A 240 -4.49 17.34 -3.91
C LEU A 240 -3.50 18.34 -3.31
N ALA A 241 -2.20 18.04 -3.35
CA ALA A 241 -1.15 18.94 -2.87
C ALA A 241 -0.98 20.22 -3.71
N SER A 242 -1.60 20.29 -4.90
CA SER A 242 -1.53 21.47 -5.79
C SER A 242 -2.23 22.72 -5.23
N GLY A 243 -3.11 22.55 -4.25
CA GLY A 243 -3.96 23.61 -3.69
C GLY A 243 -5.10 24.07 -4.62
N LYS A 244 -5.30 23.41 -5.77
CA LYS A 244 -6.40 23.71 -6.71
C LYS A 244 -7.74 23.12 -6.28
N TYR A 245 -7.72 22.13 -5.41
CA TYR A 245 -8.89 21.37 -5.03
C TYR A 245 -9.17 21.50 -3.53
N THR A 246 -10.45 21.51 -3.19
CA THR A 246 -10.94 21.43 -1.81
C THR A 246 -11.49 20.04 -1.59
N VAL A 247 -10.89 19.30 -0.66
CA VAL A 247 -11.42 18.02 -0.17
C VAL A 247 -12.49 18.32 0.88
N LEU A 248 -13.70 17.85 0.66
CA LEU A 248 -14.83 18.03 1.57
C LEU A 248 -14.71 17.09 2.76
N LYS A 249 -14.86 17.61 3.99
CA LYS A 249 -14.83 16.82 5.21
C LYS A 249 -15.99 15.84 5.25
N ASP A 250 -15.75 14.63 5.77
CA ASP A 250 -16.76 13.59 5.99
C ASP A 250 -17.03 13.42 7.52
N PRO A 251 -17.77 14.31 8.17
CA PRO A 251 -18.00 14.23 9.62
C PRO A 251 -18.87 13.03 10.03
N LYS A 252 -19.56 12.37 9.10
CA LYS A 252 -20.33 11.14 9.39
C LYS A 252 -19.55 9.87 9.15
N GLY A 253 -18.33 9.97 8.60
CA GLY A 253 -17.42 8.85 8.39
C GLY A 253 -17.91 7.83 7.37
N VAL A 254 -18.64 8.27 6.33
CA VAL A 254 -19.16 7.38 5.28
C VAL A 254 -18.05 6.57 4.62
N PHE A 255 -16.88 7.18 4.43
CA PHE A 255 -15.75 6.55 3.75
C PHE A 255 -14.90 5.64 4.64
N GLY A 256 -15.11 5.67 5.97
CA GLY A 256 -14.55 4.73 6.92
C GLY A 256 -13.04 4.84 7.13
N TYR A 257 -12.43 3.74 7.59
CA TYR A 257 -10.99 3.62 7.92
C TYR A 257 -10.35 2.62 6.96
N GLN A 258 -9.35 3.07 6.20
CA GLN A 258 -8.81 2.36 5.03
C GLN A 258 -7.28 2.12 5.14
N HIS A 259 -6.83 1.60 6.29
CA HIS A 259 -5.47 1.08 6.39
C HIS A 259 -5.34 -0.19 5.54
N VAL A 260 -4.15 -0.43 5.01
CA VAL A 260 -3.88 -1.56 4.12
C VAL A 260 -3.28 -2.73 4.90
N ALA A 261 -3.68 -3.95 4.55
CA ALA A 261 -3.00 -5.17 4.97
C ALA A 261 -2.89 -6.13 3.78
N MET A 262 -1.85 -6.96 3.78
CA MET A 262 -1.75 -8.08 2.84
C MET A 262 -2.78 -9.14 3.25
N VAL A 263 -3.67 -9.48 2.34
CA VAL A 263 -4.63 -10.59 2.49
C VAL A 263 -4.11 -11.80 1.72
N MET A 264 -4.14 -12.99 2.33
CA MET A 264 -3.65 -14.22 1.70
C MET A 264 -4.52 -15.43 2.00
N ASN A 265 -4.52 -16.40 1.10
CA ASN A 265 -5.03 -17.73 1.38
C ASN A 265 -4.16 -18.40 2.46
N LYS A 266 -4.79 -18.95 3.50
CA LYS A 266 -4.12 -19.48 4.69
C LYS A 266 -3.13 -20.59 4.37
N ASP A 267 -3.52 -21.55 3.52
CA ASP A 267 -2.65 -22.68 3.17
C ASP A 267 -1.36 -22.20 2.47
N LYS A 268 -1.46 -21.20 1.61
CA LYS A 268 -0.27 -20.62 0.95
C LYS A 268 0.59 -19.85 1.96
N TYR A 269 -0.01 -19.07 2.84
CA TYR A 269 0.70 -18.39 3.93
C TYR A 269 1.52 -19.37 4.79
N GLU A 270 0.92 -20.50 5.19
CA GLU A 270 1.60 -21.54 5.96
C GLU A 270 2.75 -22.20 5.16
N ALA A 271 2.52 -22.51 3.87
CA ALA A 271 3.55 -23.09 3.00
C ALA A 271 4.75 -22.15 2.76
N LEU A 272 4.53 -20.82 2.83
CA LEU A 272 5.58 -19.81 2.69
C LEU A 272 6.38 -19.57 3.98
N GLY A 273 6.02 -20.18 5.11
CA GLY A 273 6.68 -20.01 6.40
C GLY A 273 5.91 -19.09 7.37
N GLY A 274 4.64 -18.80 7.08
CA GLY A 274 3.74 -18.16 8.01
C GLY A 274 4.25 -16.81 8.53
N THR A 275 4.61 -16.78 9.80
CA THR A 275 5.05 -15.53 10.47
C THR A 275 6.32 -14.93 9.88
N GLU A 276 7.23 -15.75 9.34
CA GLU A 276 8.46 -15.25 8.68
C GLU A 276 8.13 -14.51 7.39
N PHE A 277 7.20 -15.06 6.59
CA PHE A 277 6.72 -14.40 5.37
C PHE A 277 6.03 -13.06 5.69
N PHE A 278 5.09 -13.06 6.63
CA PHE A 278 4.45 -11.80 7.06
C PHE A 278 5.41 -10.87 7.79
N GLY A 279 6.50 -11.37 8.37
CA GLY A 279 7.57 -10.54 8.92
C GLY A 279 8.14 -9.59 7.87
N VAL A 280 8.46 -10.12 6.67
CA VAL A 280 8.97 -9.30 5.55
C VAL A 280 7.91 -8.27 5.10
N ILE A 281 6.65 -8.69 4.95
CA ILE A 281 5.54 -7.80 4.60
C ILE A 281 5.39 -6.67 5.64
N ASN A 282 5.40 -7.01 6.93
CA ASN A 282 5.24 -6.07 8.02
C ASN A 282 6.42 -5.10 8.13
N ASP A 283 7.66 -5.53 7.81
CA ASP A 283 8.84 -4.67 7.80
C ASP A 283 8.75 -3.57 6.73
N VAL A 284 8.16 -3.87 5.57
CA VAL A 284 7.80 -2.85 4.58
C VAL A 284 6.65 -1.99 5.09
N SER A 285 5.55 -2.62 5.51
CA SER A 285 4.30 -1.95 5.87
C SER A 285 4.49 -0.88 6.94
N LYS A 286 5.31 -1.14 7.98
CA LYS A 286 5.55 -0.19 9.09
C LYS A 286 6.23 1.12 8.66
N LEU A 287 6.87 1.15 7.48
CA LEU A 287 7.55 2.33 6.93
C LEU A 287 6.62 3.18 6.04
N LEU A 288 5.47 2.64 5.66
CA LEU A 288 4.52 3.31 4.78
C LEU A 288 3.69 4.31 5.58
N THR A 289 4.12 5.56 5.60
CA THR A 289 3.34 6.70 6.10
C THR A 289 2.53 7.34 4.97
N ASN A 290 1.53 8.17 5.29
CA ASN A 290 0.78 8.91 4.26
C ASN A 290 1.71 9.76 3.40
N ASP A 291 2.70 10.46 4.00
CA ASP A 291 3.65 11.28 3.25
C ASP A 291 4.53 10.45 2.29
N ALA A 292 4.96 9.26 2.72
CA ALA A 292 5.72 8.34 1.88
C ALA A 292 4.88 7.87 0.68
N MET A 293 3.63 7.45 0.92
CA MET A 293 2.73 7.00 -0.15
C MET A 293 2.38 8.13 -1.12
N ILE A 294 2.04 9.33 -0.64
CA ILE A 294 1.78 10.50 -1.48
C ILE A 294 3.01 10.81 -2.36
N SER A 295 4.22 10.73 -1.79
CA SER A 295 5.46 10.97 -2.54
C SER A 295 5.69 9.93 -3.63
N MET A 296 5.48 8.65 -3.35
CA MET A 296 5.60 7.57 -4.33
C MET A 296 4.49 7.65 -5.39
N ASN A 297 3.26 7.93 -4.99
CA ASN A 297 2.14 8.14 -5.92
C ASN A 297 2.42 9.33 -6.85
N LYS A 298 3.01 10.42 -6.33
CA LYS A 298 3.44 11.57 -7.14
C LYS A 298 4.49 11.17 -8.16
N ALA A 299 5.53 10.46 -7.75
CA ALA A 299 6.61 10.02 -8.64
C ALA A 299 6.06 9.22 -9.83
N VAL A 300 5.10 8.31 -9.58
CA VAL A 300 4.50 7.50 -10.66
C VAL A 300 3.42 8.25 -11.42
N ALA A 301 2.42 8.81 -10.73
CA ALA A 301 1.24 9.37 -11.40
C ALA A 301 1.51 10.71 -12.08
N ILE A 302 2.37 11.56 -11.52
CA ILE A 302 2.68 12.92 -12.03
C ILE A 302 4.00 12.94 -12.79
N ASP A 303 5.08 12.47 -12.13
CA ASP A 303 6.43 12.55 -12.67
C ASP A 303 6.74 11.41 -13.67
N LYS A 304 5.80 10.46 -13.85
CA LYS A 304 5.83 9.35 -14.83
C LYS A 304 7.01 8.40 -14.66
N GLN A 305 7.49 8.25 -13.43
CA GLN A 305 8.52 7.26 -13.11
C GLN A 305 7.91 5.86 -13.11
N ASP A 306 8.76 4.86 -13.36
CA ASP A 306 8.37 3.44 -13.27
C ASP A 306 8.12 3.05 -11.81
N GLU A 307 7.01 2.37 -11.52
CA GLU A 307 6.62 1.99 -10.18
C GLU A 307 7.60 1.02 -9.51
N ALA A 308 8.27 0.15 -10.29
CA ALA A 308 9.27 -0.78 -9.75
C ALA A 308 10.54 -0.04 -9.33
N GLU A 309 10.97 1.00 -10.07
CA GLU A 309 12.12 1.83 -9.69
C GLU A 309 11.80 2.73 -8.50
N VAL A 310 10.58 3.25 -8.39
CA VAL A 310 10.12 4.00 -7.22
C VAL A 310 10.13 3.12 -5.97
N ALA A 311 9.57 1.91 -6.06
CA ALA A 311 9.56 0.93 -4.98
C ALA A 311 10.98 0.55 -4.56
N LYS A 312 11.87 0.26 -5.52
CA LYS A 312 13.27 -0.07 -5.29
C LYS A 312 14.01 1.04 -4.55
N SER A 313 13.85 2.28 -5.01
CA SER A 313 14.48 3.44 -4.39
C SER A 313 14.04 3.61 -2.93
N PHE A 314 12.74 3.44 -2.65
CA PHE A 314 12.20 3.48 -1.30
C PHE A 314 12.78 2.37 -0.41
N LEU A 315 12.81 1.13 -0.90
CA LEU A 315 13.33 -0.01 -0.14
C LEU A 315 14.83 0.14 0.16
N GLN A 316 15.64 0.58 -0.82
CA GLN A 316 17.06 0.86 -0.63
C GLN A 316 17.30 1.96 0.39
N ALA A 317 16.56 3.06 0.31
CA ALA A 317 16.68 4.17 1.27
C ALA A 317 16.37 3.75 2.71
N ASN A 318 15.58 2.68 2.89
CA ASN A 318 15.20 2.14 4.19
C ASN A 318 15.96 0.85 4.58
N GLY A 319 16.96 0.43 3.81
CA GLY A 319 17.82 -0.73 4.15
C GLY A 319 17.13 -2.09 4.05
N LEU A 320 16.12 -2.21 3.16
CA LEU A 320 15.37 -3.45 2.93
C LEU A 320 15.84 -4.21 1.67
N LEU A 321 16.69 -3.57 0.83
CA LEU A 321 17.40 -4.17 -0.31
C LEU A 321 18.89 -4.03 -0.15
#